data_520c6a7372c6b4899d46a6df9fa010cc
#
_entry.id   520c6a7372c6b4899d46a6df9fa010cc
#
_cell.length_a   1.000
_cell.length_b   1.000
_cell.length_c   1.000
_cell.angle_alpha   90.00
_cell.angle_beta   90.00
_cell.angle_gamma   90.00
#
_symmetry.space_group_name_H-M   'P 1'
#
loop_
_entity.id
_entity.type
_entity.pdbx_description
1 polymer ?
#
loop_
_entity_poly.entity_id
_entity_poly.type
_entity_poly.pdbx_seq_one_letter_code
_entity_poly.pdbx_strand_id
1 'polypeptide(L)'
;MITTGPLTNIALVLEKDSSIVKDIKEMYVLGGSFKIYGNITPVTEYNIYADPEAAKKVLNSDIKITLVPLDVCENNEFADGMLTRDHLSDMQYMGKGTVIDYICDKYPIYIDMWREYFQLGGFPMDDVITAALATDEDLCKYTDPIHVDVELEGKLTRGQTIAFFGYQINKYPEREHRNVRIASTIEGKRFMNLFTETIIKGSK
;
A
#
# COMPACT_ATOMS: atom_id res chain seq x y z
N MET A 1 -2.23 13.11 -3.52
CA MET A 1 -0.88 12.63 -3.96
C MET A 1 -0.83 11.13 -3.77
N ILE A 2 -0.12 10.39 -4.62
CA ILE A 2 0.05 8.93 -4.47
C ILE A 2 1.55 8.64 -4.47
N THR A 3 2.01 7.80 -3.53
CA THR A 3 3.40 7.34 -3.42
C THR A 3 3.43 5.82 -3.33
N THR A 4 4.12 5.17 -4.27
CA THR A 4 4.26 3.71 -4.37
C THR A 4 5.71 3.26 -4.28
N GLY A 5 6.58 4.10 -3.72
CA GLY A 5 8.00 3.86 -3.50
C GLY A 5 8.50 4.51 -2.22
N PRO A 6 9.81 4.42 -1.92
CA PRO A 6 10.42 5.04 -0.75
C PRO A 6 10.11 6.54 -0.64
N LEU A 7 9.90 7.02 0.58
CA LEU A 7 9.44 8.38 0.85
C LEU A 7 10.55 9.44 0.83
N THR A 8 11.75 9.09 0.39
CA THR A 8 12.93 9.97 0.34
C THR A 8 12.64 11.30 -0.35
N ASN A 9 12.00 11.26 -1.53
CA ASN A 9 11.70 12.48 -2.29
C ASN A 9 10.75 13.41 -1.52
N ILE A 10 9.75 12.86 -0.84
CA ILE A 10 8.81 13.66 -0.05
C ILE A 10 9.50 14.24 1.19
N ALA A 11 10.32 13.46 1.87
CA ALA A 11 11.09 13.92 3.02
C ALA A 11 12.03 15.09 2.65
N LEU A 12 12.72 15.00 1.51
CA LEU A 12 13.58 16.06 1.00
C LEU A 12 12.80 17.34 0.63
N VAL A 13 11.61 17.20 0.06
CA VAL A 13 10.74 18.36 -0.21
C VAL A 13 10.30 19.02 1.08
N LEU A 14 9.89 18.24 2.10
CA LEU A 14 9.51 18.77 3.42
C LEU A 14 10.69 19.47 4.13
N GLU A 15 11.92 18.99 3.94
CA GLU A 15 13.13 19.64 4.45
C GLU A 15 13.39 20.99 3.79
N LYS A 16 13.19 21.03 2.48
CA LYS A 16 13.46 22.22 1.68
C LYS A 16 12.39 23.28 1.85
N ASP A 17 11.13 22.87 1.91
CA ASP A 17 9.97 23.74 2.06
C ASP A 17 8.82 23.01 2.77
N SER A 18 8.73 23.15 4.08
CA SER A 18 7.66 22.54 4.87
C SER A 18 6.28 23.14 4.58
N SER A 19 6.19 24.30 3.91
CA SER A 19 4.91 24.92 3.58
C SER A 19 4.10 24.15 2.56
N ILE A 20 4.74 23.26 1.78
CA ILE A 20 4.09 22.35 0.79
C ILE A 20 2.98 21.48 1.41
N VAL A 21 3.04 21.23 2.71
CA VAL A 21 1.99 20.47 3.44
C VAL A 21 0.61 21.06 3.19
N LYS A 22 0.49 22.40 3.09
CA LYS A 22 -0.78 23.09 2.86
C LYS A 22 -1.39 22.84 1.48
N ASP A 23 -0.55 22.47 0.51
CA ASP A 23 -0.94 22.20 -0.87
C ASP A 23 -1.28 20.74 -1.11
N ILE A 24 -0.97 19.86 -0.15
CA ILE A 24 -1.26 18.43 -0.21
C ILE A 24 -2.56 18.14 0.54
N LYS A 25 -3.65 17.99 -0.19
CA LYS A 25 -4.96 17.67 0.41
C LYS A 25 -4.91 16.36 1.20
N GLU A 26 -4.31 15.32 0.62
CA GLU A 26 -4.15 13.98 1.19
C GLU A 26 -3.10 13.21 0.41
N MET A 27 -2.37 12.33 1.09
CA MET A 27 -1.37 11.45 0.49
C MET A 27 -1.72 9.99 0.76
N TYR A 28 -1.83 9.20 -0.31
CA TYR A 28 -1.95 7.75 -0.27
C TYR A 28 -0.56 7.15 -0.40
N VAL A 29 -0.16 6.36 0.57
CA VAL A 29 1.20 5.82 0.69
C VAL A 29 1.14 4.31 0.72
N LEU A 30 1.73 3.65 -0.27
CA LEU A 30 2.03 2.22 -0.18
C LEU A 30 3.20 2.03 0.77
N GLY A 31 2.99 1.30 1.85
CA GLY A 31 4.05 0.99 2.80
C GLY A 31 3.58 0.46 4.13
N GLY A 32 4.50 -0.22 4.80
CA GLY A 32 4.29 -0.75 6.14
C GLY A 32 3.63 -2.13 6.18
N SER A 33 3.74 -2.74 7.34
CA SER A 33 3.13 -4.03 7.69
C SER A 33 2.85 -4.03 9.20
N PHE A 34 1.65 -4.46 9.63
CA PHE A 34 1.23 -4.38 11.02
C PHE A 34 0.81 -5.72 11.61
N LYS A 35 0.11 -6.58 10.85
CA LYS A 35 -0.45 -7.85 11.29
C LYS A 35 0.13 -9.05 10.55
N ILE A 36 0.74 -8.82 9.39
CA ILE A 36 1.39 -9.86 8.59
C ILE A 36 2.88 -9.63 8.54
N TYR A 37 3.63 -10.59 8.00
CA TYR A 37 5.07 -10.45 7.81
C TYR A 37 5.39 -9.36 6.80
N GLY A 38 6.58 -8.77 6.95
CA GLY A 38 7.14 -7.90 5.91
C GLY A 38 7.58 -8.68 4.67
N ASN A 39 7.81 -7.97 3.58
CA ASN A 39 8.25 -8.56 2.30
C ASN A 39 9.75 -8.37 2.02
N ILE A 40 10.48 -7.61 2.84
CA ILE A 40 11.95 -7.47 2.75
C ILE A 40 12.67 -8.03 3.98
N THR A 41 12.11 -7.85 5.16
CA THR A 41 12.51 -8.51 6.40
C THR A 41 11.27 -9.13 7.06
N PRO A 42 11.41 -9.99 8.09
CA PRO A 42 10.23 -10.54 8.75
C PRO A 42 9.24 -9.52 9.32
N VAL A 43 9.65 -8.27 9.51
CA VAL A 43 8.85 -7.24 10.18
C VAL A 43 8.73 -5.93 9.39
N THR A 44 9.33 -5.84 8.19
CA THR A 44 9.38 -4.59 7.43
C THR A 44 8.94 -4.74 5.98
N GLU A 45 8.18 -3.76 5.52
CA GLU A 45 7.82 -3.56 4.12
C GLU A 45 8.95 -2.80 3.39
N TYR A 46 9.14 -3.10 2.11
CA TYR A 46 10.27 -2.64 1.30
C TYR A 46 10.40 -1.11 1.21
N ASN A 47 9.31 -0.38 0.94
CA ASN A 47 9.37 1.08 0.76
C ASN A 47 9.79 1.79 2.05
N ILE A 48 9.29 1.32 3.19
CA ILE A 48 9.67 1.85 4.51
C ILE A 48 11.11 1.44 4.84
N TYR A 49 11.49 0.19 4.55
CA TYR A 49 12.85 -0.30 4.83
C TYR A 49 13.93 0.42 4.01
N ALA A 50 13.62 0.79 2.78
CA ALA A 50 14.58 1.44 1.87
C ALA A 50 15.04 2.83 2.38
N ASP A 51 14.19 3.56 3.08
CA ASP A 51 14.54 4.83 3.73
C ASP A 51 13.63 5.08 4.95
N PRO A 52 13.91 4.41 6.09
CA PRO A 52 13.06 4.50 7.27
C PRO A 52 13.12 5.87 7.95
N GLU A 53 14.20 6.63 7.82
CA GLU A 53 14.29 8.01 8.29
C GLU A 53 13.34 8.94 7.53
N ALA A 54 13.32 8.82 6.22
CA ALA A 54 12.37 9.54 5.39
C ALA A 54 10.92 9.15 5.69
N ALA A 55 10.65 7.86 5.84
CA ALA A 55 9.34 7.36 6.19
C ALA A 55 8.87 7.91 7.55
N LYS A 56 9.72 7.86 8.58
CA LYS A 56 9.44 8.45 9.90
C LYS A 56 9.11 9.93 9.80
N LYS A 57 9.91 10.68 9.05
CA LYS A 57 9.70 12.12 8.87
C LYS A 57 8.37 12.44 8.21
N VAL A 58 8.04 11.74 7.13
CA VAL A 58 6.80 11.95 6.37
C VAL A 58 5.58 11.54 7.19
N LEU A 59 5.59 10.37 7.83
CA LEU A 59 4.49 9.89 8.66
C LEU A 59 4.22 10.77 9.89
N ASN A 60 5.24 11.48 10.38
CA ASN A 60 5.12 12.44 11.49
C ASN A 60 4.95 13.91 11.04
N SER A 61 4.72 14.15 9.73
CA SER A 61 4.41 15.48 9.19
C SER A 61 2.92 15.82 9.39
N ASP A 62 2.54 17.07 9.12
CA ASP A 62 1.13 17.49 9.15
C ASP A 62 0.33 17.11 7.90
N ILE A 63 0.88 16.28 7.01
CA ILE A 63 0.15 15.76 5.86
C ILE A 63 -0.88 14.73 6.33
N LYS A 64 -2.12 14.85 5.86
CA LYS A 64 -3.12 13.79 6.02
C LYS A 64 -2.71 12.58 5.17
N ILE A 65 -2.47 11.44 5.80
CA ILE A 65 -1.96 10.23 5.14
C ILE A 65 -2.99 9.09 5.23
N THR A 66 -3.24 8.46 4.10
CA THR A 66 -3.84 7.13 4.02
C THR A 66 -2.71 6.13 3.73
N LEU A 67 -2.35 5.35 4.73
CA LEU A 67 -1.33 4.31 4.62
C LEU A 67 -1.97 3.02 4.13
N VAL A 68 -1.42 2.45 3.07
CA VAL A 68 -1.88 1.20 2.44
C VAL A 68 -0.80 0.13 2.69
N PRO A 69 -0.95 -0.67 3.75
CA PRO A 69 0.06 -1.64 4.15
C PRO A 69 -0.11 -2.97 3.40
N LEU A 70 0.91 -3.83 3.51
CA LEU A 70 0.86 -5.20 3.01
C LEU A 70 -0.35 -5.97 3.57
N ASP A 71 -0.85 -5.59 4.73
CA ASP A 71 -2.03 -6.19 5.39
C ASP A 71 -3.28 -6.27 4.51
N VAL A 72 -3.43 -5.35 3.55
CA VAL A 72 -4.54 -5.36 2.59
C VAL A 72 -4.13 -5.78 1.17
N CYS A 73 -2.83 -5.86 0.90
CA CYS A 73 -2.29 -6.17 -0.41
C CYS A 73 -1.82 -7.62 -0.50
N GLU A 74 -1.02 -8.09 0.47
CA GLU A 74 -0.36 -9.39 0.49
C GLU A 74 -0.98 -10.36 1.53
N ASN A 75 -2.24 -10.18 1.92
CA ASN A 75 -2.93 -11.02 2.88
C ASN A 75 -3.92 -11.96 2.16
N ASN A 76 -3.80 -13.27 2.40
CA ASN A 76 -4.70 -14.27 1.82
C ASN A 76 -6.17 -14.12 2.25
N GLU A 77 -6.47 -13.39 3.33
CA GLU A 77 -7.84 -13.03 3.68
C GLU A 77 -8.49 -12.15 2.59
N PHE A 78 -7.69 -11.47 1.77
CA PHE A 78 -8.12 -10.61 0.68
C PHE A 78 -7.61 -11.12 -0.69
N ALA A 79 -7.42 -12.45 -0.82
CA ALA A 79 -6.91 -13.06 -2.05
C ALA A 79 -7.80 -12.81 -3.28
N ASP A 80 -9.08 -12.48 -3.10
CA ASP A 80 -9.99 -12.08 -4.17
C ASP A 80 -9.67 -10.70 -4.79
N GLY A 81 -8.76 -9.94 -4.17
CA GLY A 81 -8.15 -8.72 -4.72
C GLY A 81 -6.81 -8.95 -5.42
N MET A 82 -6.33 -10.20 -5.51
CA MET A 82 -5.07 -10.53 -6.19
C MET A 82 -5.31 -10.93 -7.65
N LEU A 83 -4.34 -10.63 -8.51
CA LEU A 83 -4.39 -11.03 -9.91
C LEU A 83 -4.12 -12.53 -10.05
N THR A 84 -5.03 -13.26 -10.71
CA THR A 84 -4.92 -14.69 -10.94
C THR A 84 -4.89 -15.01 -12.43
N ARG A 85 -4.57 -16.26 -12.80
CA ARG A 85 -4.63 -16.73 -14.18
C ARG A 85 -6.06 -16.67 -14.75
N ASP A 86 -7.09 -16.87 -13.91
CA ASP A 86 -8.48 -16.76 -14.34
C ASP A 86 -8.81 -15.32 -14.73
N HIS A 87 -8.35 -14.33 -13.96
CA HIS A 87 -8.49 -12.92 -14.31
C HIS A 87 -7.82 -12.57 -15.65
N LEU A 88 -6.64 -13.15 -15.94
CA LEU A 88 -5.97 -12.96 -17.24
C LEU A 88 -6.79 -13.56 -18.39
N SER A 89 -7.36 -14.75 -18.20
CA SER A 89 -8.21 -15.42 -19.17
C SER A 89 -9.48 -14.61 -19.45
N ASP A 90 -10.09 -14.07 -18.41
CA ASP A 90 -11.29 -13.23 -18.51
C ASP A 90 -10.98 -11.92 -19.26
N MET A 91 -9.85 -11.27 -19.00
CA MET A 91 -9.43 -10.08 -19.72
C MET A 91 -9.22 -10.34 -21.21
N GLN A 92 -8.59 -11.46 -21.59
CA GLN A 92 -8.40 -11.86 -22.98
C GLN A 92 -9.73 -12.15 -23.69
N TYR A 93 -10.70 -12.69 -22.98
CA TYR A 93 -12.04 -12.96 -23.52
C TYR A 93 -12.84 -11.65 -23.71
N MET A 94 -12.77 -10.74 -22.75
CA MET A 94 -13.57 -9.50 -22.72
C MET A 94 -13.00 -8.37 -23.59
N GLY A 95 -11.71 -8.40 -23.92
CA GLY A 95 -11.06 -7.31 -24.64
C GLY A 95 -9.83 -7.74 -25.44
N LYS A 96 -9.39 -6.83 -26.31
CA LYS A 96 -8.12 -6.95 -27.06
C LYS A 96 -7.43 -5.61 -27.06
N GLY A 97 -6.11 -5.60 -27.05
CA GLY A 97 -5.31 -4.39 -27.13
C GLY A 97 -3.95 -4.56 -26.48
N THR A 98 -3.02 -3.68 -26.80
CA THR A 98 -1.60 -3.79 -26.42
C THR A 98 -1.40 -3.95 -24.91
N VAL A 99 -2.21 -3.29 -24.07
CA VAL A 99 -2.09 -3.36 -22.61
C VAL A 99 -2.54 -4.72 -22.09
N ILE A 100 -3.69 -5.23 -22.59
CA ILE A 100 -4.20 -6.56 -22.23
C ILE A 100 -3.19 -7.63 -22.64
N ASP A 101 -2.71 -7.57 -23.89
CA ASP A 101 -1.75 -8.53 -24.43
C ASP A 101 -0.46 -8.52 -23.60
N TYR A 102 0.03 -7.33 -23.21
CA TYR A 102 1.22 -7.20 -22.35
C TYR A 102 1.00 -7.83 -20.96
N ILE A 103 -0.11 -7.52 -20.29
CA ILE A 103 -0.43 -8.06 -18.97
C ILE A 103 -0.54 -9.58 -19.04
N CYS A 104 -1.27 -10.11 -20.01
CA CYS A 104 -1.50 -11.55 -20.16
C CYS A 104 -0.23 -12.32 -20.58
N ASP A 105 0.73 -11.68 -21.23
CA ASP A 105 2.01 -12.28 -21.59
C ASP A 105 3.02 -12.28 -20.42
N LYS A 106 3.05 -11.20 -19.63
CA LYS A 106 4.11 -11.00 -18.64
C LYS A 106 3.75 -11.51 -17.24
N TYR A 107 2.49 -11.36 -16.81
CA TYR A 107 2.12 -11.64 -15.44
C TYR A 107 1.95 -13.12 -15.04
N PRO A 108 1.74 -14.09 -15.96
CA PRO A 108 1.65 -15.50 -15.57
C PRO A 108 2.83 -15.99 -14.73
N ILE A 109 4.06 -15.60 -15.08
CA ILE A 109 5.26 -16.01 -14.34
C ILE A 109 5.28 -15.41 -12.91
N TYR A 110 4.84 -14.16 -12.76
CA TYR A 110 4.77 -13.52 -11.44
C TYR A 110 3.68 -14.14 -10.58
N ILE A 111 2.50 -14.44 -11.16
CA ILE A 111 1.42 -15.13 -10.45
C ILE A 111 1.91 -16.49 -9.89
N ASP A 112 2.60 -17.28 -10.72
CA ASP A 112 3.12 -18.57 -10.30
C ASP A 112 4.19 -18.43 -9.22
N MET A 113 5.11 -17.47 -9.38
CA MET A 113 6.17 -17.18 -8.41
C MET A 113 5.58 -16.78 -7.04
N TRP A 114 4.61 -15.87 -7.00
CA TRP A 114 4.01 -15.45 -5.75
C TRP A 114 3.21 -16.58 -5.08
N ARG A 115 2.56 -17.43 -5.85
CA ARG A 115 1.88 -18.62 -5.33
C ARG A 115 2.86 -19.66 -4.79
N GLU A 116 3.97 -19.89 -5.47
CA GLU A 116 4.95 -20.93 -5.10
C GLU A 116 5.81 -20.50 -3.91
N TYR A 117 6.41 -19.30 -3.95
CA TYR A 117 7.37 -18.85 -2.94
C TYR A 117 6.74 -18.16 -1.75
N PHE A 118 5.67 -17.40 -1.96
CA PHE A 118 5.00 -16.62 -0.89
C PHE A 118 3.69 -17.24 -0.43
N GLN A 119 3.22 -18.30 -1.09
CA GLN A 119 1.97 -19.02 -0.77
C GLN A 119 0.74 -18.10 -0.75
N LEU A 120 0.74 -17.08 -1.60
CA LEU A 120 -0.39 -16.18 -1.81
C LEU A 120 -1.37 -16.74 -2.84
N GLY A 121 -2.63 -16.31 -2.80
CA GLY A 121 -3.68 -16.73 -3.72
C GLY A 121 -3.46 -16.32 -5.18
N GLY A 122 -2.64 -15.28 -5.40
CA GLY A 122 -2.32 -14.70 -6.71
C GLY A 122 -1.15 -13.73 -6.62
N PHE A 123 -1.00 -12.90 -7.65
CA PHE A 123 -0.06 -11.78 -7.65
C PHE A 123 -0.68 -10.57 -6.95
N PRO A 124 -0.10 -10.05 -5.86
CA PRO A 124 -0.59 -8.86 -5.20
C PRO A 124 -0.36 -7.62 -6.08
N MET A 125 -1.31 -6.70 -6.07
CA MET A 125 -1.27 -5.51 -6.92
C MET A 125 -1.14 -4.24 -6.08
N ASP A 126 -0.13 -4.20 -5.25
CA ASP A 126 0.10 -3.21 -4.17
C ASP A 126 -0.01 -1.76 -4.66
N ASP A 127 0.74 -1.41 -5.72
CA ASP A 127 0.74 -0.08 -6.33
C ASP A 127 -0.63 0.27 -6.91
N VAL A 128 -1.26 -0.71 -7.57
CA VAL A 128 -2.55 -0.54 -8.23
C VAL A 128 -3.67 -0.36 -7.20
N ILE A 129 -3.63 -1.14 -6.11
CA ILE A 129 -4.54 -0.98 -4.96
C ILE A 129 -4.41 0.43 -4.40
N THR A 130 -3.18 0.88 -4.14
CA THR A 130 -2.93 2.23 -3.60
C THR A 130 -3.49 3.33 -4.51
N ALA A 131 -3.31 3.19 -5.83
CA ALA A 131 -3.87 4.12 -6.80
C ALA A 131 -5.41 4.05 -6.87
N ALA A 132 -5.99 2.86 -6.81
CA ALA A 132 -7.45 2.67 -6.81
C ALA A 132 -8.10 3.32 -5.59
N LEU A 133 -7.53 3.14 -4.39
CA LEU A 133 -8.03 3.75 -3.15
C LEU A 133 -8.00 5.29 -3.19
N ALA A 134 -7.07 5.88 -3.93
CA ALA A 134 -7.03 7.33 -4.14
C ALA A 134 -8.14 7.85 -5.08
N THR A 135 -8.77 6.98 -5.85
CA THR A 135 -9.87 7.31 -6.78
C THR A 135 -11.24 6.90 -6.26
N ASP A 136 -11.31 5.82 -5.48
CA ASP A 136 -12.52 5.28 -4.85
C ASP A 136 -12.17 4.75 -3.46
N GLU A 137 -12.31 5.61 -2.45
CA GLU A 137 -11.99 5.24 -1.07
C GLU A 137 -12.97 4.23 -0.45
N ASP A 138 -14.17 4.09 -1.02
CA ASP A 138 -15.16 3.11 -0.57
C ASP A 138 -14.77 1.64 -0.91
N LEU A 139 -13.68 1.44 -1.65
CA LEU A 139 -13.09 0.11 -1.87
C LEU A 139 -12.48 -0.50 -0.61
N CYS A 140 -12.26 0.30 0.44
CA CYS A 140 -11.56 -0.16 1.64
C CYS A 140 -12.20 0.41 2.91
N LYS A 141 -12.04 -0.32 4.03
CA LYS A 141 -12.26 0.23 5.37
C LYS A 141 -10.95 0.74 5.93
N TYR A 142 -11.04 1.78 6.76
CA TYR A 142 -9.88 2.43 7.34
C TYR A 142 -10.02 2.51 8.86
N THR A 143 -8.90 2.65 9.54
CA THR A 143 -8.89 3.05 10.96
C THR A 143 -9.30 4.51 11.09
N ASP A 144 -9.70 4.92 12.30
CA ASP A 144 -9.62 6.34 12.65
C ASP A 144 -8.17 6.82 12.52
N PRO A 145 -7.95 8.14 12.35
CA PRO A 145 -6.59 8.69 12.35
C PRO A 145 -5.85 8.35 13.66
N ILE A 146 -4.66 7.78 13.52
CA ILE A 146 -3.80 7.34 14.62
C ILE A 146 -2.37 7.84 14.43
N HIS A 147 -1.55 7.70 15.46
CA HIS A 147 -0.12 7.88 15.37
C HIS A 147 0.55 6.62 14.81
N VAL A 148 1.39 6.81 13.79
CA VAL A 148 2.24 5.76 13.22
C VAL A 148 3.68 6.23 13.27
N ASP A 149 4.56 5.40 13.79
CA ASP A 149 6.00 5.66 13.87
C ASP A 149 6.81 4.56 13.14
N VAL A 150 8.11 4.81 12.96
CA VAL A 150 9.03 3.88 12.32
C VAL A 150 10.22 3.64 13.24
N GLU A 151 10.55 2.36 13.46
CA GLU A 151 11.71 1.95 14.24
C GLU A 151 13.02 2.19 13.47
N LEU A 152 13.96 2.92 14.07
CA LEU A 152 15.23 3.29 13.42
C LEU A 152 16.48 2.62 14.00
N GLU A 153 16.46 2.19 15.25
CA GLU A 153 17.65 1.77 15.99
C GLU A 153 17.80 0.26 16.14
N GLY A 154 16.71 -0.47 16.10
CA GLY A 154 16.68 -1.91 16.32
C GLY A 154 17.39 -2.70 15.22
N LYS A 155 18.36 -3.55 15.58
CA LYS A 155 19.11 -4.36 14.60
C LYS A 155 18.23 -5.30 13.78
N LEU A 156 17.12 -5.80 14.34
CA LEU A 156 16.19 -6.74 13.69
C LEU A 156 14.87 -6.06 13.28
N THR A 157 14.60 -4.87 13.81
CA THR A 157 13.31 -4.18 13.68
C THR A 157 13.41 -2.83 12.95
N ARG A 158 14.63 -2.43 12.53
CA ARG A 158 14.81 -1.20 11.76
C ARG A 158 13.90 -1.18 10.52
N GLY A 159 13.12 -0.12 10.38
CA GLY A 159 12.10 0.05 9.33
C GLY A 159 10.74 -0.55 9.67
N GLN A 160 10.57 -1.17 10.84
CA GLN A 160 9.26 -1.65 11.29
C GLN A 160 8.30 -0.47 11.52
N THR A 161 7.10 -0.54 10.95
CA THR A 161 6.03 0.42 11.23
C THR A 161 5.30 0.04 12.51
N ILE A 162 5.06 1.03 13.37
CA ILE A 162 4.43 0.87 14.67
C ILE A 162 3.21 1.78 14.76
N ALA A 163 2.03 1.19 14.91
CA ALA A 163 0.78 1.93 15.05
C ALA A 163 0.29 1.91 16.50
N PHE A 164 -0.08 3.06 17.02
CA PHE A 164 -0.55 3.22 18.41
C PHE A 164 -2.07 3.19 18.46
N PHE A 165 -2.64 2.05 18.85
CA PHE A 165 -4.09 1.84 18.92
C PHE A 165 -4.64 2.02 20.35
N GLY A 166 -5.86 2.53 20.46
CA GLY A 166 -6.67 2.50 21.67
C GLY A 166 -5.95 3.10 22.90
N TYR A 167 -5.89 2.31 24.00
CA TYR A 167 -5.30 2.76 25.26
C TYR A 167 -3.78 3.02 25.21
N GLN A 168 -3.09 2.51 24.21
CA GLN A 168 -1.64 2.72 24.05
C GLN A 168 -1.32 4.21 23.88
N ILE A 169 -2.19 4.95 23.20
CA ILE A 169 -2.06 6.40 23.02
C ILE A 169 -2.06 7.14 24.35
N ASN A 170 -2.87 6.68 25.33
CA ASN A 170 -2.96 7.31 26.64
C ASN A 170 -1.68 7.12 27.49
N LYS A 171 -0.88 6.10 27.18
CA LYS A 171 0.40 5.85 27.85
C LYS A 171 1.57 6.65 27.23
N TYR A 172 1.39 7.12 26.02
CA TYR A 172 2.41 7.84 25.27
C TYR A 172 1.83 9.17 24.75
N PRO A 173 1.61 10.17 25.63
CA PRO A 173 0.98 11.43 25.26
C PRO A 173 1.79 12.21 24.20
N GLU A 174 3.11 11.98 24.11
CA GLU A 174 3.96 12.51 23.05
C GLU A 174 3.59 11.96 21.65
N ARG A 175 2.74 10.93 21.58
CA ARG A 175 2.21 10.32 20.36
C ARG A 175 0.78 10.82 20.04
N GLU A 176 0.45 12.05 20.42
CA GLU A 176 -0.87 12.63 20.15
C GLU A 176 -1.10 13.03 18.70
N HIS A 177 -0.01 13.21 17.94
CA HIS A 177 -0.13 13.53 16.52
C HIS A 177 -0.77 12.38 15.75
N ARG A 178 -1.95 12.61 15.15
CA ARG A 178 -2.79 11.59 14.52
C ARG A 178 -3.19 12.05 13.12
N ASN A 179 -2.33 11.84 12.17
CA ASN A 179 -2.52 12.24 10.79
C ASN A 179 -2.63 11.06 9.83
N VAL A 180 -2.43 9.82 10.32
CA VAL A 180 -2.40 8.60 9.51
C VAL A 180 -3.64 7.76 9.76
N ARG A 181 -4.44 7.48 8.73
CA ARG A 181 -5.41 6.39 8.73
C ARG A 181 -4.80 5.20 7.98
N ILE A 182 -5.07 3.99 8.43
CA ILE A 182 -4.54 2.75 7.85
C ILE A 182 -5.66 2.02 7.14
N ALA A 183 -5.43 1.63 5.88
CA ALA A 183 -6.30 0.72 5.15
C ALA A 183 -6.32 -0.65 5.87
N SER A 184 -7.50 -1.23 6.09
CA SER A 184 -7.66 -2.39 6.97
C SER A 184 -8.43 -3.56 6.37
N THR A 185 -9.32 -3.31 5.42
CA THR A 185 -10.13 -4.35 4.76
C THR A 185 -10.50 -3.86 3.37
N ILE A 186 -10.11 -4.60 2.34
CA ILE A 186 -10.39 -4.27 0.94
C ILE A 186 -11.57 -5.10 0.40
N GLU A 187 -12.40 -4.47 -0.43
CA GLU A 187 -13.44 -5.12 -1.23
C GLU A 187 -12.80 -5.71 -2.51
N GLY A 188 -12.07 -6.83 -2.37
CA GLY A 188 -11.20 -7.38 -3.41
C GLY A 188 -11.89 -7.60 -4.75
N LYS A 189 -13.09 -8.20 -4.77
CA LYS A 189 -13.88 -8.42 -6.00
C LYS A 189 -14.26 -7.11 -6.69
N ARG A 190 -14.66 -6.09 -5.91
CA ARG A 190 -14.99 -4.78 -6.46
C ARG A 190 -13.75 -4.09 -7.03
N PHE A 191 -12.63 -4.19 -6.35
CA PHE A 191 -11.34 -3.71 -6.86
C PHE A 191 -10.94 -4.41 -8.17
N MET A 192 -11.01 -5.75 -8.24
CA MET A 192 -10.67 -6.50 -9.45
C MET A 192 -11.58 -6.16 -10.63
N ASN A 193 -12.87 -5.93 -10.39
CA ASN A 193 -13.80 -5.47 -11.41
C ASN A 193 -13.40 -4.07 -11.93
N LEU A 194 -13.12 -3.13 -11.03
CA LEU A 194 -12.65 -1.79 -11.39
C LEU A 194 -11.36 -1.84 -12.22
N PHE A 195 -10.38 -2.64 -11.78
CA PHE A 195 -9.12 -2.83 -12.49
C PHE A 195 -9.36 -3.37 -13.91
N THR A 196 -10.09 -4.48 -14.03
CA THR A 196 -10.37 -5.14 -15.31
C THR A 196 -11.09 -4.21 -16.29
N GLU A 197 -12.15 -3.53 -15.82
CA GLU A 197 -12.88 -2.55 -16.65
C GLU A 197 -11.98 -1.40 -17.11
N THR A 198 -11.13 -0.90 -16.22
CA THR A 198 -10.22 0.22 -16.54
C THR A 198 -9.22 -0.18 -17.60
N ILE A 199 -8.60 -1.37 -17.49
CA ILE A 199 -7.68 -1.90 -18.49
C ILE A 199 -8.37 -2.11 -19.84
N ILE A 200 -9.58 -2.68 -19.85
CA ILE A 200 -10.34 -2.91 -21.10
C ILE A 200 -10.71 -1.58 -21.76
N LYS A 201 -11.15 -0.57 -21.01
CA LYS A 201 -11.49 0.76 -21.52
C LYS A 201 -10.24 1.49 -22.08
N GLY A 202 -9.11 1.39 -21.39
CA GLY A 202 -7.85 2.01 -21.80
C GLY A 202 -7.14 1.30 -22.96
N SER A 203 -7.57 0.09 -23.33
CA SER A 203 -6.99 -0.71 -24.42
C SER A 203 -7.69 -0.47 -25.79
N LYS A 204 -8.71 0.37 -25.82
CA LYS A 204 -9.43 0.77 -27.05
C LYS A 204 -8.76 1.98 -27.67
#